data_3ad728c4b3b3a3b6c8809f0ff8434a01
#
_entry.id   3ad728c4b3b3a3b6c8809f0ff8434a01
#
_cell.length_a   1.000
_cell.length_b   1.000
_cell.length_c   1.000
_cell.angle_alpha   90.00
_cell.angle_beta   90.00
_cell.angle_gamma   90.00
#
_symmetry.space_group_name_H-M   'P 1'
#
loop_
_entity.id
_entity.type
_entity.pdbx_description
1 polymer ?
#
loop_
_entity_poly.entity_id
_entity_poly.type
_entity_poly.pdbx_seq_one_letter_code
_entity_poly.pdbx_strand_id
1 'polypeptide(L)'
;MRKQLSVTLACFLLTSATALAQSWKSYENTAKGKTYETSDYVTLLDSTLVSVQPTGQGSFAVCKVIKVQTPRGAVANRVIKYDYDPLTAYAEFKRVTVYRANGKVDELDVKKTCDYAAPARAIYWGARQIMLEIGALQPGDVVDYEIAKKGFTYALLGAGDEDDSRFIPPMRGQFYDIVPFWSAAPTVDR
;
A
#
# COMPACT_ATOMS: atom_id res chain seq x y z
N MET A 1 -47.67 -1.73 -2.72
CA MET A 1 -46.63 -1.04 -1.95
C MET A 1 -45.27 -1.75 -1.85
N ARG A 2 -45.01 -2.90 -2.53
CA ARG A 2 -43.74 -3.64 -2.47
C ARG A 2 -42.70 -3.30 -3.57
N LYS A 3 -43.09 -2.57 -4.61
CA LYS A 3 -42.19 -2.25 -5.74
C LYS A 3 -41.38 -0.95 -5.58
N GLN A 4 -41.72 -0.08 -4.66
CA GLN A 4 -40.98 1.16 -4.45
C GLN A 4 -39.77 1.04 -3.52
N LEU A 5 -39.72 0.01 -2.66
CA LEU A 5 -38.62 -0.21 -1.71
C LEU A 5 -37.33 -0.72 -2.40
N SER A 6 -37.48 -1.42 -3.54
CA SER A 6 -36.35 -1.98 -4.27
C SER A 6 -35.56 -0.94 -5.09
N VAL A 7 -36.20 0.14 -5.55
CA VAL A 7 -35.55 1.20 -6.33
C VAL A 7 -34.73 2.12 -5.45
N THR A 8 -35.18 2.40 -4.24
CA THR A 8 -34.46 3.25 -3.28
C THR A 8 -33.20 2.59 -2.74
N LEU A 9 -33.20 1.26 -2.56
CA LEU A 9 -32.02 0.52 -2.09
C LEU A 9 -30.93 0.41 -3.18
N ALA A 10 -31.32 0.28 -4.45
CA ALA A 10 -30.38 0.23 -5.56
C ALA A 10 -29.68 1.59 -5.82
N CYS A 11 -30.37 2.72 -5.59
CA CYS A 11 -29.76 4.05 -5.68
C CYS A 11 -28.75 4.31 -4.56
N PHE A 12 -28.97 3.79 -3.35
CA PHE A 12 -28.04 4.00 -2.22
C PHE A 12 -26.74 3.20 -2.36
N LEU A 13 -26.77 2.05 -3.03
CA LEU A 13 -25.56 1.25 -3.29
C LEU A 13 -24.70 1.82 -4.43
N LEU A 14 -25.28 2.53 -5.38
CA LEU A 14 -24.56 3.19 -6.49
C LEU A 14 -23.84 4.47 -6.05
N THR A 15 -24.37 5.19 -5.04
CA THR A 15 -23.74 6.44 -4.58
C THR A 15 -22.54 6.21 -3.67
N SER A 16 -22.42 5.07 -3.00
CA SER A 16 -21.27 4.75 -2.15
C SER A 16 -20.02 4.36 -2.95
N ALA A 17 -20.17 3.75 -4.12
CA ALA A 17 -19.05 3.38 -4.99
C ALA A 17 -18.39 4.60 -5.66
N THR A 18 -19.16 5.63 -5.99
CA THR A 18 -18.63 6.85 -6.62
C THR A 18 -17.92 7.79 -5.64
N ALA A 19 -18.25 7.76 -4.34
CA ALA A 19 -17.62 8.59 -3.33
C ALA A 19 -16.18 8.11 -3.00
N LEU A 20 -15.91 6.80 -3.04
CA LEU A 20 -14.57 6.25 -2.81
C LEU A 20 -13.65 6.44 -4.04
N ALA A 21 -14.20 6.46 -5.24
CA ALA A 21 -13.43 6.59 -6.49
C ALA A 21 -12.84 7.98 -6.75
N GLN A 22 -13.14 8.98 -5.93
CA GLN A 22 -12.68 10.36 -6.15
C GLN A 22 -11.87 10.96 -4.99
N SER A 23 -11.59 10.20 -3.94
CA SER A 23 -10.87 10.71 -2.76
C SER A 23 -9.47 11.23 -3.08
N TRP A 24 -8.77 10.63 -4.03
CA TRP A 24 -7.42 11.04 -4.42
C TRP A 24 -7.34 12.42 -5.10
N LYS A 25 -8.44 12.90 -5.71
CA LYS A 25 -8.48 14.21 -6.38
C LYS A 25 -8.28 15.37 -5.42
N SER A 26 -8.65 15.23 -4.17
CA SER A 26 -8.39 16.25 -3.15
C SER A 26 -6.90 16.42 -2.91
N TYR A 27 -6.15 15.31 -2.86
CA TYR A 27 -4.69 15.33 -2.70
C TYR A 27 -4.00 15.89 -3.95
N GLU A 28 -4.50 15.58 -5.14
CA GLU A 28 -3.98 16.14 -6.41
C GLU A 28 -4.03 17.68 -6.42
N ASN A 29 -5.12 18.25 -5.92
CA ASN A 29 -5.26 19.71 -5.83
C ASN A 29 -4.27 20.36 -4.87
N THR A 30 -3.76 19.60 -3.89
CA THR A 30 -2.74 20.04 -2.92
C THR A 30 -1.32 19.91 -3.48
N ALA A 31 -1.09 18.98 -4.42
CA ALA A 31 0.20 18.73 -5.07
C ALA A 31 0.59 19.84 -6.05
N LYS A 32 0.82 21.05 -5.53
CA LYS A 32 1.17 22.23 -6.31
C LYS A 32 2.56 22.74 -5.96
N GLY A 33 3.22 23.34 -6.94
CA GLY A 33 4.53 23.93 -6.76
C GLY A 33 5.63 23.16 -7.47
N LYS A 34 6.78 23.84 -7.66
CA LYS A 34 7.86 23.38 -8.53
C LYS A 34 8.37 21.97 -8.20
N THR A 35 8.45 21.61 -6.94
CA THR A 35 8.93 20.28 -6.51
C THR A 35 8.02 19.15 -7.00
N TYR A 36 6.70 19.37 -6.97
CA TYR A 36 5.73 18.38 -7.47
C TYR A 36 5.71 18.35 -9.00
N GLU A 37 5.72 19.51 -9.63
CA GLU A 37 5.57 19.66 -11.10
C GLU A 37 6.78 19.12 -11.88
N THR A 38 7.97 19.16 -11.30
CA THR A 38 9.22 18.71 -11.96
C THR A 38 9.57 17.24 -11.66
N SER A 39 8.78 16.57 -10.85
CA SER A 39 9.03 15.16 -10.47
C SER A 39 8.53 14.18 -11.52
N ASP A 40 9.17 13.03 -11.65
CA ASP A 40 8.74 11.98 -12.56
C ASP A 40 7.37 11.39 -12.15
N TYR A 41 7.10 11.35 -10.86
CA TYR A 41 5.81 10.97 -10.27
C TYR A 41 5.66 11.62 -8.90
N VAL A 42 4.45 11.67 -8.37
CA VAL A 42 4.10 12.20 -7.06
C VAL A 42 3.33 11.15 -6.28
N THR A 43 3.70 10.93 -5.03
CA THR A 43 2.89 10.16 -4.10
C THR A 43 1.82 11.07 -3.50
N LEU A 44 0.56 10.88 -3.87
CA LEU A 44 -0.56 11.68 -3.38
C LEU A 44 -0.97 11.27 -1.97
N LEU A 45 -0.92 9.97 -1.68
CA LEU A 45 -1.21 9.39 -0.37
C LEU A 45 -0.22 8.24 -0.09
N ASP A 46 0.33 8.21 1.11
CA ASP A 46 1.09 7.09 1.67
C ASP A 46 0.64 6.87 3.11
N SER A 47 -0.31 5.98 3.32
CA SER A 47 -0.94 5.76 4.63
C SER A 47 -0.82 4.32 5.07
N THR A 48 -0.50 4.11 6.33
CA THR A 48 -0.48 2.79 6.96
C THR A 48 -1.33 2.80 8.22
N LEU A 49 -2.42 2.04 8.20
CA LEU A 49 -3.22 1.80 9.39
C LEU A 49 -2.75 0.50 10.06
N VAL A 50 -2.46 0.60 11.36
CA VAL A 50 -1.99 -0.54 12.16
C VAL A 50 -2.97 -0.84 13.28
N SER A 51 -3.34 -2.12 13.41
CA SER A 51 -4.11 -2.63 14.53
C SER A 51 -3.35 -3.78 15.18
N VAL A 52 -3.05 -3.67 16.48
CA VAL A 52 -2.31 -4.67 17.24
C VAL A 52 -3.20 -5.29 18.30
N GLN A 53 -3.29 -6.62 18.29
CA GLN A 53 -4.04 -7.38 19.28
C GLN A 53 -3.20 -7.57 20.57
N PRO A 54 -3.85 -7.86 21.71
CA PRO A 54 -3.14 -8.17 22.96
C PRO A 54 -2.17 -9.35 22.85
N THR A 55 -2.36 -10.23 21.87
CA THR A 55 -1.47 -11.36 21.56
C THR A 55 -0.18 -10.93 20.87
N GLY A 56 -0.05 -9.66 20.46
CA GLY A 56 1.05 -9.13 19.66
C GLY A 56 0.89 -9.35 18.14
N GLN A 57 -0.23 -9.94 17.73
CA GLN A 57 -0.53 -10.03 16.30
C GLN A 57 -0.94 -8.67 15.76
N GLY A 58 -0.24 -8.19 14.75
CA GLY A 58 -0.52 -6.95 14.04
C GLY A 58 -1.24 -7.19 12.71
N SER A 59 -2.15 -6.30 12.37
CA SER A 59 -2.75 -6.16 11.05
C SER A 59 -2.41 -4.79 10.50
N PHE A 60 -1.90 -4.74 9.28
CA PHE A 60 -1.46 -3.51 8.61
C PHE A 60 -2.26 -3.37 7.32
N ALA A 61 -2.86 -2.20 7.11
CA ALA A 61 -3.43 -1.81 5.83
C ALA A 61 -2.59 -0.66 5.27
N VAL A 62 -1.86 -0.94 4.19
CA VAL A 62 -1.00 0.03 3.51
C VAL A 62 -1.73 0.53 2.28
N CYS A 63 -2.09 1.81 2.26
CA CYS A 63 -2.76 2.46 1.15
C CYS A 63 -1.80 3.44 0.49
N LYS A 64 -1.66 3.35 -0.82
CA LYS A 64 -0.80 4.25 -1.57
C LYS A 64 -1.44 4.71 -2.87
N VAL A 65 -1.33 6.00 -3.14
CA VAL A 65 -1.81 6.61 -4.39
C VAL A 65 -0.66 7.37 -5.03
N ILE A 66 -0.36 7.02 -6.29
CA ILE A 66 0.76 7.58 -7.05
C ILE A 66 0.22 8.19 -8.34
N LYS A 67 0.54 9.45 -8.62
CA LYS A 67 0.30 10.10 -9.90
C LYS A 67 1.55 10.09 -10.75
N VAL A 68 1.45 9.54 -11.94
CA VAL A 68 2.51 9.50 -12.94
C VAL A 68 2.56 10.82 -13.71
N GLN A 69 3.74 11.43 -13.87
CA GLN A 69 3.88 12.72 -14.53
C GLN A 69 4.71 12.66 -15.82
N THR A 70 5.67 11.73 -15.90
CA THR A 70 6.54 11.59 -17.04
C THR A 70 6.59 10.13 -17.54
N PRO A 71 7.07 9.87 -18.76
CA PRO A 71 7.32 8.50 -19.23
C PRO A 71 8.31 7.73 -18.34
N ARG A 72 9.25 8.42 -17.71
CA ARG A 72 10.20 7.81 -16.76
C ARG A 72 9.48 7.37 -15.48
N GLY A 73 8.57 8.21 -14.97
CA GLY A 73 7.68 7.87 -13.86
C GLY A 73 6.77 6.68 -14.17
N ALA A 74 6.28 6.58 -15.42
CA ALA A 74 5.49 5.45 -15.88
C ALA A 74 6.29 4.12 -15.81
N VAL A 75 7.53 4.12 -16.27
CA VAL A 75 8.40 2.94 -16.18
C VAL A 75 8.72 2.57 -14.73
N ALA A 76 8.99 3.57 -13.89
CA ALA A 76 9.34 3.35 -12.48
C ALA A 76 8.19 2.71 -11.66
N ASN A 77 6.94 2.99 -12.03
CA ASN A 77 5.76 2.57 -11.26
C ASN A 77 4.94 1.45 -11.94
N ARG A 78 5.44 0.85 -13.03
CA ARG A 78 4.71 -0.23 -13.73
C ARG A 78 4.61 -1.55 -12.97
N VAL A 79 5.35 -1.69 -11.88
CA VAL A 79 5.37 -2.88 -11.02
C VAL A 79 5.30 -2.43 -9.57
N ILE A 80 4.31 -2.91 -8.84
CA ILE A 80 4.24 -2.73 -7.39
C ILE A 80 4.95 -3.89 -6.72
N LYS A 81 5.76 -3.59 -5.70
CA LYS A 81 6.53 -4.57 -4.93
C LYS A 81 6.35 -4.28 -3.44
N TYR A 82 6.26 -5.35 -2.64
CA TYR A 82 6.19 -5.24 -1.19
C TYR A 82 6.92 -6.42 -0.54
N ASP A 83 7.88 -6.10 0.32
CA ASP A 83 8.70 -7.09 1.01
C ASP A 83 8.06 -7.49 2.34
N TYR A 84 8.19 -8.76 2.71
CA TYR A 84 7.74 -9.28 3.99
C TYR A 84 8.60 -10.45 4.45
N ASP A 85 8.60 -10.72 5.75
CA ASP A 85 9.26 -11.88 6.34
C ASP A 85 8.24 -13.03 6.49
N PRO A 86 8.36 -14.14 5.75
CA PRO A 86 7.40 -15.25 5.79
C PRO A 86 7.41 -16.03 7.09
N LEU A 87 8.47 -15.90 7.92
CA LEU A 87 8.52 -16.53 9.24
C LEU A 87 7.56 -15.87 10.22
N THR A 88 7.23 -14.62 10.00
CA THR A 88 6.53 -13.77 10.96
C THR A 88 5.24 -13.17 10.44
N ALA A 89 5.13 -13.04 9.11
CA ALA A 89 4.03 -12.36 8.48
C ALA A 89 3.70 -12.96 7.11
N TYR A 90 2.54 -12.58 6.60
CA TYR A 90 2.21 -12.68 5.19
C TYR A 90 1.68 -11.34 4.67
N ALA A 91 1.80 -11.11 3.37
CA ALA A 91 1.29 -9.91 2.71
C ALA A 91 0.52 -10.28 1.44
N GLU A 92 -0.50 -9.49 1.12
CA GLU A 92 -1.30 -9.66 -0.09
C GLU A 92 -1.78 -8.32 -0.63
N PHE A 93 -1.91 -8.19 -1.94
CA PHE A 93 -2.65 -7.08 -2.54
C PHE A 93 -4.14 -7.29 -2.35
N LYS A 94 -4.83 -6.29 -1.78
CA LYS A 94 -6.29 -6.29 -1.62
C LYS A 94 -6.98 -5.67 -2.82
N ARG A 95 -6.40 -4.62 -3.36
CA ARG A 95 -6.94 -3.86 -4.48
C ARG A 95 -5.81 -3.14 -5.20
N VAL A 96 -5.89 -3.10 -6.52
CA VAL A 96 -5.06 -2.23 -7.36
C VAL A 96 -5.94 -1.67 -8.46
N THR A 97 -6.04 -0.36 -8.53
CA THR A 97 -6.86 0.38 -9.49
C THR A 97 -6.01 1.41 -10.21
N VAL A 98 -6.14 1.47 -11.51
CA VAL A 98 -5.48 2.50 -12.32
C VAL A 98 -6.54 3.43 -12.91
N TYR A 99 -6.50 4.68 -12.52
CA TYR A 99 -7.28 5.74 -13.11
C TYR A 99 -6.50 6.33 -14.29
N ARG A 100 -6.94 6.06 -15.49
CA ARG A 100 -6.27 6.51 -16.72
C ARG A 100 -6.51 8.00 -16.97
N ALA A 101 -5.54 8.66 -17.57
CA ALA A 101 -5.64 10.07 -17.96
C ALA A 101 -6.85 10.38 -18.87
N ASN A 102 -7.32 9.38 -19.63
CA ASN A 102 -8.51 9.49 -20.50
C ASN A 102 -9.85 9.25 -19.76
N GLY A 103 -9.82 9.07 -18.43
CA GLY A 103 -11.01 8.84 -17.60
C GLY A 103 -11.42 7.37 -17.47
N LYS A 104 -10.77 6.43 -18.16
CA LYS A 104 -10.99 5.00 -17.97
C LYS A 104 -10.48 4.55 -16.61
N VAL A 105 -11.12 3.58 -15.99
CA VAL A 105 -10.70 2.94 -14.74
C VAL A 105 -10.43 1.47 -15.03
N ASP A 106 -9.22 1.02 -14.71
CA ASP A 106 -8.80 -0.37 -14.84
C ASP A 106 -8.59 -0.95 -13.43
N GLU A 107 -9.39 -1.96 -13.06
CA GLU A 107 -9.17 -2.76 -11.86
C GLU A 107 -8.31 -3.98 -12.22
N LEU A 108 -7.21 -4.14 -11.50
CA LEU A 108 -6.28 -5.25 -11.77
C LEU A 108 -6.67 -6.48 -10.98
N ASP A 109 -6.49 -7.64 -11.61
CA ASP A 109 -6.68 -8.94 -10.97
C ASP A 109 -5.52 -9.22 -9.99
N VAL A 110 -5.74 -9.01 -8.71
CA VAL A 110 -4.74 -9.24 -7.65
C VAL A 110 -4.32 -10.72 -7.53
N LYS A 111 -5.07 -11.68 -8.11
CA LYS A 111 -4.68 -13.09 -8.16
C LYS A 111 -3.45 -13.35 -9.04
N LYS A 112 -3.10 -12.39 -9.89
CA LYS A 112 -1.88 -12.43 -10.71
C LYS A 112 -0.62 -12.02 -9.94
N THR A 113 -0.73 -11.82 -8.64
CA THR A 113 0.43 -11.53 -7.78
C THR A 113 1.43 -12.68 -7.83
N CYS A 114 2.67 -12.35 -8.12
CA CYS A 114 3.80 -13.25 -7.96
C CYS A 114 4.39 -13.07 -6.56
N ASP A 115 4.77 -14.18 -5.92
CA ASP A 115 5.47 -14.20 -4.64
C ASP A 115 6.78 -14.96 -4.80
N TYR A 116 7.90 -14.32 -4.52
CA TYR A 116 9.23 -14.89 -4.74
C TYR A 116 10.23 -14.43 -3.68
N ALA A 117 11.40 -15.03 -3.66
CA ALA A 117 12.48 -14.61 -2.76
C ALA A 117 12.87 -13.16 -3.06
N ALA A 118 12.92 -12.32 -2.04
CA ALA A 118 13.32 -10.92 -2.20
C ALA A 118 14.77 -10.81 -2.70
N PRO A 119 15.07 -9.84 -3.59
CA PRO A 119 16.40 -9.76 -4.17
C PRO A 119 17.49 -9.44 -3.14
N ALA A 120 18.63 -10.01 -3.37
CA ALA A 120 19.99 -9.82 -2.81
C ALA A 120 20.17 -9.31 -1.36
N ARG A 121 19.49 -8.26 -0.92
CA ARG A 121 19.67 -7.72 0.45
C ARG A 121 19.03 -8.58 1.54
N ALA A 122 18.11 -9.44 1.16
CA ALA A 122 17.30 -10.22 2.09
C ALA A 122 17.55 -11.74 2.00
N ILE A 123 18.50 -12.18 1.19
CA ILE A 123 18.85 -13.59 1.00
C ILE A 123 19.13 -14.31 2.34
N TYR A 124 19.83 -13.64 3.25
CA TYR A 124 20.18 -14.23 4.55
C TYR A 124 19.02 -14.26 5.56
N TRP A 125 17.96 -13.50 5.30
CA TRP A 125 16.80 -13.36 6.20
C TRP A 125 15.59 -14.14 5.72
N GLY A 126 15.69 -14.78 4.54
CA GLY A 126 14.59 -15.52 3.94
C GLY A 126 13.41 -14.63 3.54
N ALA A 127 13.60 -13.30 3.43
CA ALA A 127 12.54 -12.37 3.05
C ALA A 127 11.95 -12.72 1.68
N ARG A 128 10.66 -12.52 1.55
CA ARG A 128 9.90 -12.68 0.31
C ARG A 128 9.39 -11.32 -0.16
N GLN A 129 9.07 -11.27 -1.44
CA GLN A 129 8.50 -10.08 -2.07
C GLN A 129 7.27 -10.48 -2.89
N ILE A 130 6.12 -9.88 -2.59
CA ILE A 130 4.97 -9.93 -3.48
C ILE A 130 5.13 -8.85 -4.55
N MET A 131 4.77 -9.19 -5.78
CA MET A 131 4.87 -8.32 -6.95
C MET A 131 3.62 -8.43 -7.80
N LEU A 132 3.11 -7.28 -8.25
CA LEU A 132 2.05 -7.20 -9.23
C LEU A 132 2.44 -6.24 -10.36
N GLU A 133 2.38 -6.72 -11.59
CA GLU A 133 2.60 -5.90 -12.77
C GLU A 133 1.32 -5.13 -13.11
N ILE A 134 1.45 -3.80 -13.19
CA ILE A 134 0.35 -2.91 -13.57
C ILE A 134 0.19 -2.84 -15.10
N GLY A 135 1.28 -3.09 -15.81
CA GLY A 135 1.35 -2.94 -17.26
C GLY A 135 1.77 -1.53 -17.70
N ALA A 136 1.39 -1.15 -18.90
CA ALA A 136 1.78 0.15 -19.46
C ALA A 136 1.03 1.30 -18.76
N LEU A 137 1.78 2.22 -18.18
CA LEU A 137 1.30 3.48 -17.63
C LEU A 137 1.65 4.62 -18.56
N GLN A 138 0.91 5.74 -18.46
CA GLN A 138 1.16 6.97 -19.20
C GLN A 138 1.18 8.17 -18.25
N PRO A 139 1.82 9.28 -18.62
CA PRO A 139 1.71 10.53 -17.87
C PRO A 139 0.24 10.93 -17.69
N GLY A 140 -0.13 11.29 -16.46
CA GLY A 140 -1.50 11.59 -16.05
C GLY A 140 -2.27 10.40 -15.46
N ASP A 141 -1.77 9.15 -15.58
CA ASP A 141 -2.37 8.01 -14.91
C ASP A 141 -2.13 8.09 -13.39
N VAL A 142 -3.12 7.60 -12.63
CA VAL A 142 -3.04 7.49 -11.17
C VAL A 142 -3.19 6.03 -10.77
N VAL A 143 -2.24 5.53 -9.99
CA VAL A 143 -2.24 4.17 -9.44
C VAL A 143 -2.63 4.24 -7.98
N ASP A 144 -3.70 3.56 -7.60
CA ASP A 144 -4.23 3.45 -6.25
C ASP A 144 -4.22 1.98 -5.83
N TYR A 145 -3.50 1.66 -4.75
CA TYR A 145 -3.42 0.29 -4.29
C TYR A 145 -3.47 0.16 -2.78
N GLU A 146 -3.95 -1.00 -2.35
CA GLU A 146 -4.01 -1.41 -0.96
C GLU A 146 -3.35 -2.77 -0.77
N ILE A 147 -2.47 -2.84 0.24
CA ILE A 147 -1.80 -4.06 0.68
C ILE A 147 -2.24 -4.35 2.11
N ALA A 148 -2.66 -5.58 2.37
CA ALA A 148 -2.82 -6.09 3.73
C ALA A 148 -1.60 -6.92 4.11
N LYS A 149 -1.05 -6.64 5.29
CA LYS A 149 -0.04 -7.47 5.94
C LYS A 149 -0.58 -7.90 7.30
N LYS A 150 -0.41 -9.17 7.63
CA LYS A 150 -0.68 -9.69 8.98
C LYS A 150 0.55 -10.41 9.48
N GLY A 151 0.87 -10.21 10.76
CA GLY A 151 2.04 -10.84 11.34
C GLY A 151 2.27 -10.42 12.76
N PHE A 152 3.33 -10.97 13.33
CA PHE A 152 3.76 -10.59 14.66
C PHE A 152 4.78 -9.47 14.60
N THR A 153 4.68 -8.54 15.53
CA THR A 153 5.72 -7.52 15.74
C THR A 153 6.78 -8.12 16.67
N TYR A 154 8.03 -8.08 16.23
CA TYR A 154 9.15 -8.53 17.07
C TYR A 154 9.86 -7.32 17.67
N ALA A 155 10.16 -7.41 18.96
CA ALA A 155 11.19 -6.57 19.53
C ALA A 155 12.52 -7.34 19.41
N LEU A 156 13.47 -6.81 18.64
CA LEU A 156 14.85 -7.27 18.70
C LEU A 156 15.44 -6.72 19.99
N LEU A 157 15.75 -7.60 20.93
CA LEU A 157 16.61 -7.23 22.03
C LEU A 157 18.04 -7.07 21.54
N GLY A 158 18.65 -5.96 21.96
CA GLY A 158 20.09 -5.75 21.79
C GLY A 158 20.88 -6.90 22.41
N ALA A 159 21.98 -7.27 21.78
CA ALA A 159 22.92 -8.24 22.30
C ALA A 159 23.46 -7.79 23.68
N GLY A 160 22.99 -8.42 24.73
CA GLY A 160 23.41 -8.20 26.08
C GLY A 160 22.92 -9.35 26.95
N ASP A 161 23.87 -10.23 27.27
CA ASP A 161 23.83 -11.28 28.27
C ASP A 161 23.19 -12.64 27.93
N GLU A 162 23.89 -13.61 28.45
CA GLU A 162 23.95 -15.06 28.25
C GLU A 162 22.64 -15.83 28.49
N ASP A 163 21.49 -15.24 28.49
CA ASP A 163 20.24 -15.92 28.66
C ASP A 163 19.52 -16.11 27.33
N ASP A 164 18.99 -17.29 27.08
CA ASP A 164 18.29 -17.71 25.87
C ASP A 164 16.98 -16.93 25.57
N SER A 165 16.81 -15.78 26.22
CA SER A 165 15.72 -14.82 26.05
C SER A 165 15.84 -13.96 24.78
N ARG A 166 16.63 -14.39 23.79
CA ARG A 166 16.78 -13.71 22.47
C ARG A 166 15.48 -13.59 21.69
N PHE A 167 14.46 -14.28 22.11
CA PHE A 167 13.12 -14.23 21.56
C PHE A 167 12.20 -13.63 22.61
N ILE A 168 12.06 -12.31 22.59
CA ILE A 168 10.95 -11.71 23.33
C ILE A 168 9.68 -11.99 22.54
N PRO A 169 8.71 -12.71 23.14
CA PRO A 169 7.37 -12.73 22.59
C PRO A 169 6.89 -11.28 22.46
N PRO A 170 6.09 -10.97 21.45
CA PRO A 170 5.59 -9.62 21.21
C PRO A 170 5.09 -9.03 22.51
N MET A 171 5.61 -7.88 22.89
CA MET A 171 5.25 -7.25 24.16
C MET A 171 3.77 -6.92 24.12
N ARG A 172 3.00 -7.52 24.99
CA ARG A 172 1.55 -7.33 25.06
C ARG A 172 1.23 -5.83 25.16
N GLY A 173 0.44 -5.34 24.21
CA GLY A 173 -0.01 -3.96 24.21
C GLY A 173 1.02 -2.92 23.78
N GLN A 174 2.20 -3.33 23.31
CA GLN A 174 3.20 -2.40 22.77
C GLN A 174 3.42 -2.64 21.28
N PHE A 175 3.45 -1.54 20.54
CA PHE A 175 3.79 -1.52 19.14
C PHE A 175 4.99 -0.58 18.94
N TYR A 176 5.96 -1.06 18.18
CA TYR A 176 7.11 -0.28 17.78
C TYR A 176 7.37 -0.47 16.29
N ASP A 177 7.51 0.63 15.57
CA ASP A 177 7.87 0.62 14.16
C ASP A 177 8.79 1.81 13.84
N ILE A 178 9.65 1.64 12.84
CA ILE A 178 10.50 2.71 12.33
C ILE A 178 9.94 3.12 10.98
N VAL A 179 9.33 4.29 10.94
CA VAL A 179 8.79 4.87 9.71
C VAL A 179 9.80 5.85 9.11
N PRO A 180 10.40 5.55 7.95
CA PRO A 180 11.27 6.49 7.27
C PRO A 180 10.45 7.64 6.68
N PHE A 181 10.82 8.88 6.98
CA PHE A 181 10.18 10.09 6.43
C PHE A 181 10.84 10.62 5.16
N TRP A 182 11.74 9.87 4.55
CA TRP A 182 12.31 10.22 3.26
C TRP A 182 11.65 9.44 2.13
N SER A 183 11.54 10.04 0.96
CA SER A 183 10.94 9.43 -0.23
C SER A 183 11.74 9.84 -1.47
N ALA A 184 11.82 8.97 -2.46
CA ALA A 184 12.44 9.25 -3.76
C ALA A 184 11.60 10.22 -4.62
N ALA A 185 10.33 10.38 -4.28
CA ALA A 185 9.40 11.32 -4.93
C ALA A 185 8.70 12.18 -3.87
N PRO A 186 8.26 13.39 -4.22
CA PRO A 186 7.49 14.21 -3.30
C PRO A 186 6.19 13.52 -2.89
N THR A 187 5.86 13.63 -1.61
CA THR A 187 4.64 13.05 -1.02
C THR A 187 3.76 14.19 -0.51
N VAL A 188 2.46 14.14 -0.81
CA VAL A 188 1.48 15.17 -0.44
C VAL A 188 0.94 14.89 0.97
N ASP A 189 0.50 13.66 1.21
CA ASP A 189 -0.06 13.24 2.50
C ASP A 189 0.51 11.87 2.93
N ARG A 190 0.77 11.77 4.25
CA ARG A 190 1.41 10.60 4.84
C ARG A 190 0.83 10.28 6.22
#